data_10b00a48f084cbe25e9862719cc025ea
#
_entry.id   10b00a48f084cbe25e9862719cc025ea
#
_cell.length_a   1.000
_cell.length_b   1.000
_cell.length_c   1.000
_cell.angle_alpha   90.00
_cell.angle_beta   90.00
_cell.angle_gamma   90.00
#
_symmetry.space_group_name_H-M   'P 1'
#
loop_
_entity.id
_entity.type
_entity.pdbx_description
1 polymer ?
#
loop_
_entity_poly.entity_id
_entity_poly.type
_entity_poly.pdbx_seq_one_letter_code
_entity_poly.pdbx_strand_id
1 'polypeptide(L)'
;WQYRERISESIRSRTPYKNDIAVRVSQVPEFLHKIEQLVGMSYPDFEIVWFGHIGDGNLHLNILKPAELMAEQFKKQCEQVNDSILLVVQEFGGSVSAEHGIGLLKKGQLRFSRSDKEIDSLKLIKAIFDPDGIMNPGKLL
;
A
#
# COMPACT_ATOMS: atom_id res chain seq x y z
N TRP A 1 -4.94 -23.35 -5.50
CA TRP A 1 -4.12 -22.61 -4.51
C TRP A 1 -2.69 -22.36 -5.01
N GLN A 2 -1.99 -23.35 -5.58
CA GLN A 2 -0.60 -23.19 -6.06
C GLN A 2 -0.42 -21.99 -7.01
N TYR A 3 -1.38 -21.70 -7.89
CA TYR A 3 -1.30 -20.54 -8.80
C TYR A 3 -1.30 -19.22 -8.01
N ARG A 4 -2.15 -19.11 -6.99
CA ARG A 4 -2.24 -17.89 -6.15
C ARG A 4 -0.98 -17.69 -5.30
N GLU A 5 -0.49 -18.75 -4.67
CA GLU A 5 0.70 -18.69 -3.81
C GLU A 5 1.97 -18.34 -4.58
N ARG A 6 2.09 -18.81 -5.83
CA ARG A 6 3.29 -18.59 -6.66
C ARG A 6 3.37 -17.21 -7.31
N ILE A 7 2.29 -16.41 -7.32
CA ILE A 7 2.34 -15.07 -7.94
C ILE A 7 3.44 -14.22 -7.29
N SER A 8 3.46 -14.12 -5.98
CA SER A 8 4.48 -13.34 -5.25
C SER A 8 5.91 -13.85 -5.49
N GLU A 9 6.08 -15.17 -5.65
CA GLU A 9 7.37 -15.79 -5.94
C GLU A 9 7.80 -15.50 -7.39
N SER A 10 6.89 -15.63 -8.36
CA SER A 10 7.18 -15.41 -9.79
C SER A 10 7.62 -13.99 -10.11
N ILE A 11 7.09 -12.99 -9.40
CA ILE A 11 7.45 -11.58 -9.61
C ILE A 11 8.64 -11.12 -8.74
N ARG A 12 9.12 -11.94 -7.81
CA ARG A 12 10.16 -11.56 -6.84
C ARG A 12 11.46 -11.12 -7.51
N SER A 13 11.87 -11.80 -8.58
CA SER A 13 13.09 -11.47 -9.35
C SER A 13 13.00 -10.12 -10.05
N ARG A 14 11.79 -9.61 -10.28
CA ARG A 14 11.51 -8.32 -10.95
C ARG A 14 11.50 -7.13 -9.97
N THR A 15 11.89 -7.34 -8.72
CA THR A 15 11.96 -6.27 -7.69
C THR A 15 10.68 -5.41 -7.62
N PRO A 16 9.51 -5.99 -7.30
CA PRO A 16 8.26 -5.25 -7.32
C PRO A 16 8.19 -4.17 -6.25
N TYR A 17 7.65 -2.99 -6.62
CA TYR A 17 7.15 -2.01 -5.66
C TYR A 17 5.71 -2.39 -5.29
N LYS A 18 5.45 -2.58 -3.99
CA LYS A 18 4.22 -3.23 -3.51
C LYS A 18 3.37 -2.28 -2.69
N ASN A 19 2.08 -2.21 -3.03
CA ASN A 19 1.04 -1.64 -2.20
C ASN A 19 0.06 -2.74 -1.79
N ASP A 20 -0.18 -2.84 -0.49
CA ASP A 20 -1.14 -3.73 0.16
C ASP A 20 -2.28 -2.87 0.67
N ILE A 21 -3.36 -2.80 -0.07
CA ILE A 21 -4.46 -1.85 0.12
C ILE A 21 -5.80 -2.57 0.21
N ALA A 22 -6.78 -1.95 0.85
CA ALA A 22 -8.13 -2.48 0.87
C ALA A 22 -9.15 -1.38 0.65
N VAL A 23 -10.24 -1.72 -0.05
CA VAL A 23 -11.45 -0.91 -0.19
C VAL A 23 -12.68 -1.79 0.07
N ARG A 24 -13.85 -1.20 0.23
CA ARG A 24 -15.09 -1.98 0.35
C ARG A 24 -15.28 -2.83 -0.91
N VAL A 25 -15.71 -4.08 -0.74
CA VAL A 25 -15.88 -5.04 -1.84
C VAL A 25 -16.73 -4.45 -2.98
N SER A 26 -17.82 -3.76 -2.65
CA SER A 26 -18.70 -3.09 -3.65
C SER A 26 -18.00 -2.01 -4.47
N GLN A 27 -16.91 -1.45 -3.99
CA GLN A 27 -16.17 -0.36 -4.64
C GLN A 27 -14.96 -0.88 -5.45
N VAL A 28 -14.63 -2.16 -5.35
CA VAL A 28 -13.44 -2.74 -6.01
C VAL A 28 -13.40 -2.46 -7.51
N PRO A 29 -14.49 -2.65 -8.30
CA PRO A 29 -14.43 -2.40 -9.74
C PRO A 29 -14.10 -0.96 -10.09
N GLU A 30 -14.75 0.00 -9.43
CA GLU A 30 -14.53 1.43 -9.66
C GLU A 30 -13.14 1.86 -9.20
N PHE A 31 -12.70 1.37 -8.05
CA PHE A 31 -11.37 1.61 -7.52
C PHE A 31 -10.28 1.11 -8.47
N LEU A 32 -10.38 -0.14 -8.95
CA LEU A 32 -9.43 -0.72 -9.90
C LEU A 32 -9.36 0.13 -11.18
N HIS A 33 -10.49 0.50 -11.74
CA HIS A 33 -10.54 1.35 -12.95
C HIS A 33 -9.79 2.67 -12.73
N LYS A 34 -10.01 3.34 -11.60
CA LYS A 34 -9.36 4.61 -11.29
C LYS A 34 -7.85 4.47 -11.08
N ILE A 35 -7.42 3.42 -10.37
CA ILE A 35 -5.99 3.16 -10.15
C ILE A 35 -5.31 2.74 -11.45
N GLU A 36 -5.94 1.92 -12.30
CA GLU A 36 -5.38 1.53 -13.60
C GLU A 36 -5.15 2.73 -14.51
N GLN A 37 -6.07 3.69 -14.53
CA GLN A 37 -5.86 4.95 -15.25
C GLN A 37 -4.68 5.74 -14.70
N LEU A 38 -4.59 5.90 -13.37
CA LEU A 38 -3.51 6.62 -12.72
C LEU A 38 -2.14 5.97 -13.00
N VAL A 39 -2.02 4.65 -12.78
CA VAL A 39 -0.74 3.95 -12.97
C VAL A 39 -0.38 3.83 -14.43
N GLY A 40 -1.35 3.65 -15.34
CA GLY A 40 -1.12 3.63 -16.79
C GLY A 40 -0.57 4.96 -17.32
N MET A 41 -1.04 6.09 -16.80
CA MET A 41 -0.49 7.41 -17.15
C MET A 41 0.87 7.66 -16.52
N SER A 42 1.10 7.18 -15.30
CA SER A 42 2.32 7.44 -14.54
C SER A 42 3.47 6.49 -14.91
N TYR A 43 3.15 5.30 -15.36
CA TYR A 43 4.08 4.20 -15.65
C TYR A 43 3.75 3.52 -16.99
N PRO A 44 3.77 4.24 -18.12
CA PRO A 44 3.32 3.70 -19.42
C PRO A 44 4.12 2.45 -19.87
N ASP A 45 5.37 2.33 -19.43
CA ASP A 45 6.29 1.26 -19.83
C ASP A 45 6.50 0.22 -18.70
N PHE A 46 5.78 0.33 -17.57
CA PHE A 46 5.95 -0.60 -16.45
C PHE A 46 4.87 -1.67 -16.48
N GLU A 47 5.26 -2.90 -16.17
CA GLU A 47 4.32 -3.99 -15.99
C GLU A 47 3.66 -3.89 -14.61
N ILE A 48 2.33 -3.97 -14.58
CA ILE A 48 1.52 -3.90 -13.38
C ILE A 48 0.88 -5.26 -13.13
N VAL A 49 1.06 -5.80 -11.93
CA VAL A 49 0.49 -7.09 -11.53
C VAL A 49 -0.44 -6.90 -10.34
N TRP A 50 -1.71 -7.24 -10.55
CA TRP A 50 -2.74 -7.25 -9.52
C TRP A 50 -3.03 -8.67 -9.05
N PHE A 51 -3.16 -8.84 -7.75
CA PHE A 51 -3.78 -9.99 -7.13
C PHE A 51 -4.31 -9.59 -5.75
N GLY A 52 -5.04 -10.47 -5.09
CA GLY A 52 -5.60 -10.14 -3.78
C GLY A 52 -6.72 -11.10 -3.36
N HIS A 53 -7.46 -10.67 -2.36
CA HIS A 53 -8.59 -11.38 -1.78
C HIS A 53 -9.86 -10.54 -2.01
N ILE A 54 -10.52 -10.77 -3.12
CA ILE A 54 -11.65 -9.92 -3.54
C ILE A 54 -12.84 -9.99 -2.56
N GLY A 55 -12.96 -11.09 -1.81
CA GLY A 55 -14.03 -11.28 -0.84
C GLY A 55 -13.98 -10.35 0.37
N ASP A 56 -12.83 -9.75 0.66
CA ASP A 56 -12.63 -8.77 1.73
C ASP A 56 -12.11 -7.41 1.22
N GLY A 57 -12.00 -7.27 -0.12
CA GLY A 57 -11.54 -6.04 -0.76
C GLY A 57 -10.03 -5.80 -0.66
N ASN A 58 -9.25 -6.81 -0.24
CA ASN A 58 -7.79 -6.72 -0.17
C ASN A 58 -7.18 -6.84 -1.58
N LEU A 59 -6.38 -5.85 -1.97
CA LEU A 59 -5.77 -5.72 -3.28
C LEU A 59 -4.27 -5.46 -3.15
N HIS A 60 -3.48 -6.29 -3.82
CA HIS A 60 -2.03 -6.11 -3.91
C HIS A 60 -1.66 -5.54 -5.28
N LEU A 61 -1.31 -4.26 -5.30
CA LEU A 61 -0.74 -3.59 -6.47
C LEU A 61 0.76 -3.82 -6.48
N ASN A 62 1.27 -4.44 -7.54
CA ASN A 62 2.69 -4.65 -7.72
C ASN A 62 3.14 -3.98 -9.02
N ILE A 63 4.00 -2.99 -8.91
CA ILE A 63 4.63 -2.31 -10.04
C ILE A 63 5.98 -2.99 -10.25
N LEU A 64 6.21 -3.60 -11.42
CA LEU A 64 7.43 -4.36 -11.68
C LEU A 64 8.52 -3.47 -12.26
N LYS A 65 9.74 -3.64 -11.76
CA LYS A 65 10.89 -2.89 -12.24
C LYS A 65 11.25 -3.31 -13.67
N PRO A 66 11.30 -2.37 -14.65
CA PRO A 66 11.88 -2.65 -15.96
C PRO A 66 13.35 -3.11 -15.84
N ALA A 67 13.77 -3.99 -16.76
CA ALA A 67 15.11 -4.57 -16.71
C ALA A 67 16.21 -3.49 -16.81
N GLU A 68 15.98 -2.48 -17.63
CA GLU A 68 16.92 -1.41 -17.97
C GLU A 68 17.04 -0.36 -16.86
N LEU A 69 16.08 -0.30 -15.94
CA LEU A 69 16.04 0.75 -14.92
C LEU A 69 16.82 0.35 -13.67
N MET A 70 17.63 1.25 -13.14
CA MET A 70 18.33 1.05 -11.88
C MET A 70 17.33 1.00 -10.72
N ALA A 71 17.58 0.14 -9.71
CA ALA A 71 16.66 -0.09 -8.60
C ALA A 71 16.32 1.21 -7.82
N GLU A 72 17.31 2.08 -7.62
CA GLU A 72 17.10 3.36 -6.91
C GLU A 72 16.23 4.33 -7.72
N GLN A 73 16.45 4.40 -9.03
CA GLN A 73 15.65 5.25 -9.92
C GLN A 73 14.20 4.75 -9.98
N PHE A 74 14.02 3.44 -10.11
CA PHE A 74 12.71 2.81 -10.06
C PHE A 74 11.97 3.12 -8.75
N LYS A 75 12.64 2.91 -7.61
CA LYS A 75 12.07 3.20 -6.30
C LYS A 75 11.65 4.66 -6.18
N LYS A 76 12.50 5.60 -6.61
CA LYS A 76 12.21 7.04 -6.58
C LYS A 76 10.99 7.40 -7.44
N GLN A 77 10.87 6.82 -8.64
CA GLN A 77 9.71 7.04 -9.51
C GLN A 77 8.42 6.49 -8.85
N CYS A 78 8.47 5.29 -8.25
CA CYS A 78 7.33 4.74 -7.54
C CYS A 78 6.92 5.60 -6.33
N GLU A 79 7.89 6.08 -5.56
CA GLU A 79 7.62 6.95 -4.40
C GLU A 79 6.97 8.28 -4.79
N GLN A 80 7.33 8.86 -5.94
CA GLN A 80 6.72 10.09 -6.45
C GLN A 80 5.22 9.94 -6.77
N VAL A 81 4.80 8.78 -7.23
CA VAL A 81 3.39 8.50 -7.60
C VAL A 81 2.61 7.88 -6.43
N ASN A 82 3.31 7.32 -5.46
CA ASN A 82 2.69 6.58 -4.36
C ASN A 82 1.64 7.41 -3.60
N ASP A 83 1.92 8.67 -3.29
CA ASP A 83 0.95 9.54 -2.58
C ASP A 83 -0.32 9.74 -3.42
N SER A 84 -0.23 9.81 -4.75
CA SER A 84 -1.40 9.88 -5.62
C SER A 84 -2.24 8.60 -5.57
N ILE A 85 -1.61 7.43 -5.51
CA ILE A 85 -2.29 6.15 -5.29
C ILE A 85 -3.00 6.15 -3.94
N LEU A 86 -2.32 6.58 -2.88
CA LEU A 86 -2.87 6.62 -1.53
C LEU A 86 -3.99 7.64 -1.36
N LEU A 87 -3.98 8.74 -2.12
CA LEU A 87 -5.10 9.69 -2.18
C LEU A 87 -6.35 9.03 -2.78
N VAL A 88 -6.20 8.19 -3.80
CA VAL A 88 -7.35 7.43 -4.33
C VAL A 88 -7.85 6.43 -3.28
N VAL A 89 -6.96 5.74 -2.55
CA VAL A 89 -7.36 4.87 -1.42
C VAL A 89 -8.17 5.65 -0.38
N GLN A 90 -7.73 6.85 -0.01
CA GLN A 90 -8.42 7.73 0.94
C GLN A 90 -9.80 8.16 0.41
N GLU A 91 -9.91 8.54 -0.86
CA GLU A 91 -11.18 8.93 -1.49
C GLU A 91 -12.23 7.82 -1.42
N PHE A 92 -11.80 6.57 -1.54
CA PHE A 92 -12.66 5.39 -1.39
C PHE A 92 -12.89 4.96 0.07
N GLY A 93 -12.35 5.72 1.04
CA GLY A 93 -12.42 5.37 2.46
C GLY A 93 -11.71 4.06 2.78
N GLY A 94 -10.67 3.75 2.01
CA GLY A 94 -9.92 2.51 2.08
C GLY A 94 -8.80 2.48 3.13
N SER A 95 -8.02 1.40 3.11
CA SER A 95 -6.86 1.22 3.99
C SER A 95 -5.57 1.12 3.17
N VAL A 96 -4.53 1.81 3.63
CA VAL A 96 -3.17 1.75 3.07
C VAL A 96 -2.41 0.49 3.47
N SER A 97 -3.00 -0.32 4.34
CA SER A 97 -2.48 -1.63 4.71
C SER A 97 -3.62 -2.56 5.05
N ALA A 98 -3.88 -3.52 4.15
CA ALA A 98 -4.96 -4.48 4.31
C ALA A 98 -4.60 -5.54 5.37
N GLU A 99 -3.42 -6.18 5.23
CA GLU A 99 -3.01 -7.29 6.08
C GLU A 99 -1.58 -7.16 6.66
N HIS A 100 -0.68 -6.37 6.03
CA HIS A 100 0.73 -6.31 6.42
C HIS A 100 1.00 -5.42 7.64
N GLY A 101 0.07 -4.54 8.00
CA GLY A 101 0.25 -3.54 9.06
C GLY A 101 1.08 -2.33 8.62
N ILE A 102 1.15 -1.34 9.47
CA ILE A 102 1.81 -0.05 9.21
C ILE A 102 3.33 -0.14 9.48
N GLY A 103 3.71 -0.68 10.63
CA GLY A 103 5.11 -0.82 11.03
C GLY A 103 5.89 0.51 10.97
N LEU A 104 7.13 0.42 10.51
CA LEU A 104 8.02 1.58 10.30
C LEU A 104 7.84 2.21 8.92
N LEU A 105 7.60 1.38 7.89
CA LEU A 105 7.66 1.80 6.49
C LEU A 105 6.45 2.61 6.04
N LYS A 106 5.28 2.33 6.60
CA LYS A 106 4.01 2.97 6.22
C LYS A 106 3.54 4.02 7.23
N LYS A 107 4.35 4.38 8.23
CA LYS A 107 3.98 5.35 9.28
C LYS A 107 3.48 6.68 8.70
N GLY A 108 4.19 7.26 7.75
CA GLY A 108 3.78 8.49 7.08
C GLY A 108 2.52 8.35 6.20
N GLN A 109 2.14 7.10 5.87
CA GLN A 109 0.98 6.80 5.03
C GLN A 109 -0.31 6.64 5.85
N LEU A 110 -0.23 6.51 7.17
CA LEU A 110 -1.39 6.27 8.04
C LEU A 110 -2.46 7.36 7.89
N ARG A 111 -2.05 8.60 7.62
CA ARG A 111 -2.91 9.77 7.36
C ARG A 111 -3.90 9.57 6.19
N PHE A 112 -3.62 8.67 5.25
CA PHE A 112 -4.53 8.37 4.15
C PHE A 112 -5.64 7.37 4.52
N SER A 113 -5.55 6.75 5.71
CA SER A 113 -6.55 5.79 6.22
C SER A 113 -7.18 6.22 7.53
N ARG A 114 -6.59 7.20 8.22
CA ARG A 114 -7.04 7.67 9.54
C ARG A 114 -7.00 9.19 9.61
N SER A 115 -8.00 9.77 10.21
CA SER A 115 -8.02 11.19 10.52
C SER A 115 -6.98 11.55 11.59
N ASP A 116 -6.59 12.81 11.66
CA ASP A 116 -5.67 13.32 12.70
C ASP A 116 -6.19 13.03 14.12
N LYS A 117 -7.51 13.14 14.33
CA LYS A 117 -8.14 12.82 15.63
C LYS A 117 -8.00 11.35 16.01
N GLU A 118 -8.16 10.43 15.04
CA GLU A 118 -7.93 9.00 15.28
C GLU A 118 -6.46 8.72 15.60
N ILE A 119 -5.55 9.34 14.85
CA ILE A 119 -4.09 9.19 15.09
C ILE A 119 -3.71 9.71 16.48
N ASP A 120 -4.26 10.85 16.89
CA ASP A 120 -4.01 11.39 18.23
C ASP A 120 -4.62 10.50 19.32
N SER A 121 -5.80 9.94 19.11
CA SER A 121 -6.40 8.95 20.01
C SER A 121 -5.52 7.69 20.13
N LEU A 122 -4.97 7.19 19.03
CA LEU A 122 -4.04 6.06 19.04
C LEU A 122 -2.77 6.37 19.85
N LYS A 123 -2.21 7.59 19.74
CA LYS A 123 -1.06 8.03 20.54
C LYS A 123 -1.39 8.05 22.05
N LEU A 124 -2.58 8.56 22.42
CA LEU A 124 -3.02 8.55 23.80
C LEU A 124 -3.17 7.13 24.35
N ILE A 125 -3.79 6.22 23.60
CA ILE A 125 -3.91 4.82 23.96
C ILE A 125 -2.53 4.19 24.15
N LYS A 126 -1.62 4.43 23.21
CA LYS A 126 -0.24 3.94 23.32
C LYS A 126 0.45 4.45 24.61
N ALA A 127 0.32 5.73 24.91
CA ALA A 127 0.92 6.33 26.10
C ALA A 127 0.39 5.74 27.42
N ILE A 128 -0.86 5.25 27.45
CA ILE A 128 -1.43 4.56 28.61
C ILE A 128 -0.75 3.21 28.84
N PHE A 129 -0.51 2.45 27.80
CA PHE A 129 0.07 1.10 27.91
C PHE A 129 1.61 1.08 27.85
N ASP A 130 2.21 2.10 27.30
CA ASP A 130 3.66 2.21 27.09
C ASP A 130 4.15 3.63 27.40
N PRO A 131 4.05 4.07 28.68
CA PRO A 131 4.43 5.42 29.09
C PRO A 131 5.93 5.70 28.89
N ASP A 132 6.77 4.69 28.96
CA ASP A 132 8.22 4.79 28.78
C ASP A 132 8.67 4.65 27.31
N GLY A 133 7.72 4.37 26.36
CA GLY A 133 8.00 4.26 24.93
C GLY A 133 8.94 3.11 24.53
N ILE A 134 9.00 2.05 25.33
CA ILE A 134 9.90 0.90 25.12
C ILE A 134 9.29 -0.22 24.28
N MET A 135 7.96 -0.24 24.11
CA MET A 135 7.25 -1.26 23.35
C MET A 135 7.18 -0.88 21.86
N ASN A 136 7.91 -1.60 21.02
CA ASN A 136 7.97 -1.35 19.58
C ASN A 136 8.17 0.13 19.23
N PRO A 137 9.26 0.78 19.67
CA PRO A 137 9.47 2.21 19.51
C PRO A 137 9.45 2.62 18.04
N GLY A 138 8.73 3.72 17.73
CA GLY A 138 8.66 4.30 16.40
C GLY A 138 7.82 3.53 15.38
N LYS A 139 7.21 2.39 15.74
CA LYS A 139 6.31 1.64 14.85
C LYS A 139 4.88 2.11 15.02
N LEU A 140 4.15 2.22 13.93
CA LEU A 140 2.77 2.68 13.83
C LEU A 140 2.62 4.20 14.06
N LEU A 141 3.13 4.73 15.16
CA LEU A 141 2.96 6.11 15.64
C LEU A 141 4.30 6.80 15.87
#